data_b68e20ce22bf25da62ae9b107ee702ad
#
_entry.id   b68e20ce22bf25da62ae9b107ee702ad
#
_cell.length_a   1.000
_cell.length_b   1.000
_cell.length_c   1.000
_cell.angle_alpha   90.00
_cell.angle_beta   90.00
_cell.angle_gamma   90.00
#
_symmetry.space_group_name_H-M   'P 1'
#
loop_
_entity.id
_entity.type
_entity.pdbx_description
1 polymer ?
#
loop_
_entity_poly.entity_id
_entity_poly.type
_entity_poly.pdbx_seq_one_letter_code
_entity_poly.pdbx_strand_id
1 'polypeptide(L)'
;MRLIEVLEPGLFTTVQDVGREGYGPLGVSPSGAADAVSLRIGNRLLGNAEGEAGLEMTLLGGTFALPDGAVLALAGSDFGATLEGKPVEMWTAFEAAPGQVLRFGPTRSGARCYLCVRGGVEVQLFLDSASTHILSGLGGHKGRALKKGDVLTIGLANRNEQKRTGKNAYSTVGAGTVGKRRLSARALKELQPRKVLRVTPGPQSDWFSEAAKKIFQESTYRVAEESNRMGIRLQGGVIPAPAGGEMISEGVSLGAVQVPEGGQPIILFVEQQTTGGYPKIANVISADFHSLGQLRPRDEIRFERVEWDTARTLLAKQEKLMASEELMREL
;
A
#
# COMPACT_ATOMS: atom_id res chain seq x y z
N MET A 1 8.25 -17.14 22.78
CA MET A 1 7.35 -16.29 21.99
C MET A 1 8.19 -15.19 21.38
N ARG A 2 8.13 -14.97 20.06
CA ARG A 2 8.93 -13.94 19.38
C ARG A 2 8.09 -12.65 19.35
N LEU A 3 8.54 -11.61 20.04
CA LEU A 3 7.77 -10.38 20.25
C LEU A 3 8.54 -9.17 19.73
N ILE A 4 7.85 -8.30 19.00
CA ILE A 4 8.33 -6.95 18.68
C ILE A 4 7.70 -5.99 19.68
N GLU A 5 8.50 -5.22 20.40
CA GLU A 5 8.02 -4.15 21.28
C GLU A 5 8.11 -2.80 20.59
N VAL A 6 7.04 -2.02 20.67
CA VAL A 6 6.97 -0.66 20.12
C VAL A 6 7.50 0.32 21.14
N LEU A 7 8.76 0.74 21.01
CA LEU A 7 9.39 1.76 21.86
C LEU A 7 8.88 3.16 21.53
N GLU A 8 8.73 3.45 20.22
CA GLU A 8 8.11 4.67 19.70
C GLU A 8 7.34 4.30 18.42
N PRO A 9 6.07 4.70 18.27
CA PRO A 9 5.25 4.27 17.13
C PRO A 9 5.52 5.03 15.82
N GLY A 10 6.27 6.14 15.85
CA GLY A 10 6.35 7.10 14.76
C GLY A 10 5.09 7.95 14.63
N LEU A 11 4.89 8.57 13.46
CA LEU A 11 3.72 9.42 13.23
C LEU A 11 2.43 8.59 13.11
N PHE A 12 2.49 7.54 12.27
CA PHE A 12 1.33 6.69 12.01
C PHE A 12 1.81 5.32 11.54
N THR A 13 1.74 4.33 12.43
CA THR A 13 2.14 2.95 12.15
C THR A 13 0.98 2.01 12.40
N THR A 14 0.66 1.15 11.43
CA THR A 14 -0.43 0.18 11.50
C THR A 14 0.03 -1.20 11.06
N VAL A 15 -0.66 -2.25 11.51
CA VAL A 15 -0.53 -3.59 10.94
C VAL A 15 -1.35 -3.64 9.66
N GLN A 16 -0.72 -4.02 8.54
CA GLN A 16 -1.38 -4.15 7.25
C GLN A 16 -0.95 -5.45 6.56
N ASP A 17 -1.91 -6.10 5.90
CA ASP A 17 -1.70 -7.15 4.92
C ASP A 17 -2.16 -6.66 3.53
N VAL A 18 -2.53 -7.55 2.62
CA VAL A 18 -3.05 -7.15 1.29
C VAL A 18 -4.53 -6.74 1.31
N GLY A 19 -5.16 -6.73 2.49
CA GLY A 19 -6.56 -6.31 2.66
C GLY A 19 -7.56 -7.45 2.52
N ARG A 20 -8.85 -7.09 2.57
CA ARG A 20 -10.01 -7.98 2.48
C ARG A 20 -10.85 -7.69 1.26
N GLU A 21 -10.99 -8.67 0.39
CA GLU A 21 -11.78 -8.54 -0.84
C GLU A 21 -13.17 -9.19 -0.69
N GLY A 22 -14.14 -8.70 -1.48
CA GLY A 22 -15.48 -9.30 -1.58
C GLY A 22 -16.51 -8.77 -0.58
N TYR A 23 -16.12 -7.90 0.35
CA TYR A 23 -17.01 -7.39 1.41
C TYR A 23 -17.61 -6.00 1.10
N GLY A 24 -17.30 -5.43 -0.06
CA GLY A 24 -17.86 -4.15 -0.52
C GLY A 24 -19.40 -4.10 -0.49
N PRO A 25 -20.13 -5.13 -0.95
CA PRO A 25 -21.60 -5.18 -0.86
C PRO A 25 -22.15 -5.14 0.56
N LEU A 26 -21.34 -5.48 1.56
CA LEU A 26 -21.67 -5.39 2.98
C LEU A 26 -21.22 -4.06 3.62
N GLY A 27 -20.76 -3.10 2.83
CA GLY A 27 -20.31 -1.80 3.32
C GLY A 27 -18.89 -1.81 3.92
N VAL A 28 -18.12 -2.89 3.74
CA VAL A 28 -16.76 -3.00 4.28
C VAL A 28 -15.74 -2.78 3.16
N SER A 29 -14.94 -1.72 3.30
CA SER A 29 -13.86 -1.44 2.35
C SER A 29 -12.71 -2.45 2.48
N PRO A 30 -11.91 -2.65 1.39
CA PRO A 30 -10.84 -3.65 1.39
C PRO A 30 -9.75 -3.36 2.42
N SER A 31 -9.44 -2.09 2.73
CA SER A 31 -8.28 -1.74 3.55
C SER A 31 -6.98 -2.31 2.94
N GLY A 32 -6.02 -2.71 3.75
CA GLY A 32 -4.76 -3.27 3.27
C GLY A 32 -3.65 -2.25 3.14
N ALA A 33 -2.48 -2.73 2.76
CA ALA A 33 -1.32 -1.89 2.52
C ALA A 33 -1.59 -0.86 1.43
N ALA A 34 -1.27 0.39 1.72
CA ALA A 34 -1.40 1.50 0.78
C ALA A 34 -0.51 1.32 -0.47
N ASP A 35 0.64 0.68 -0.30
CA ASP A 35 1.52 0.20 -1.36
C ASP A 35 1.68 -1.33 -1.21
N ALA A 36 0.71 -2.06 -1.72
CA ALA A 36 0.70 -3.52 -1.64
C ALA A 36 1.89 -4.17 -2.37
N VAL A 37 2.43 -3.54 -3.41
CA VAL A 37 3.60 -4.06 -4.13
C VAL A 37 4.82 -4.08 -3.22
N SER A 38 5.07 -3.00 -2.48
CA SER A 38 6.18 -2.94 -1.52
C SER A 38 6.04 -3.98 -0.40
N LEU A 39 4.85 -4.13 0.19
CA LEU A 39 4.60 -5.16 1.21
C LEU A 39 4.85 -6.56 0.67
N ARG A 40 4.32 -6.89 -0.52
CA ARG A 40 4.48 -8.18 -1.19
C ARG A 40 5.97 -8.51 -1.44
N ILE A 41 6.74 -7.53 -1.93
CA ILE A 41 8.19 -7.68 -2.14
C ILE A 41 8.91 -7.93 -0.82
N GLY A 42 8.63 -7.14 0.23
CA GLY A 42 9.20 -7.34 1.56
C GLY A 42 8.95 -8.74 2.10
N ASN A 43 7.75 -9.26 1.92
CA ASN A 43 7.41 -10.64 2.29
C ASN A 43 8.15 -11.69 1.46
N ARG A 44 8.25 -11.51 0.16
CA ARG A 44 9.00 -12.43 -0.71
C ARG A 44 10.49 -12.49 -0.38
N LEU A 45 11.11 -11.37 -0.01
CA LEU A 45 12.50 -11.34 0.45
C LEU A 45 12.73 -12.25 1.65
N LEU A 46 11.71 -12.42 2.47
CA LEU A 46 11.74 -13.26 3.69
C LEU A 46 11.27 -14.70 3.47
N GLY A 47 10.81 -15.03 2.26
CA GLY A 47 10.18 -16.33 1.98
C GLY A 47 8.80 -16.48 2.63
N ASN A 48 8.15 -15.39 3.01
CA ASN A 48 6.77 -15.38 3.46
C ASN A 48 5.81 -15.52 2.26
N ALA A 49 4.55 -15.89 2.54
CA ALA A 49 3.47 -15.64 1.60
C ALA A 49 3.38 -14.13 1.33
N GLU A 50 3.14 -13.72 0.08
CA GLU A 50 3.14 -12.30 -0.32
C GLU A 50 2.19 -11.42 0.50
N GLY A 51 1.08 -11.98 0.96
CA GLY A 51 0.06 -11.31 1.74
C GLY A 51 0.25 -11.39 3.26
N GLU A 52 1.41 -11.80 3.79
CA GLU A 52 1.62 -11.78 5.23
C GLU A 52 1.60 -10.35 5.77
N ALA A 53 1.10 -10.23 7.02
CA ALA A 53 1.00 -8.92 7.66
C ALA A 53 2.38 -8.38 8.04
N GLY A 54 2.57 -7.07 7.80
CA GLY A 54 3.72 -6.29 8.20
C GLY A 54 3.29 -4.99 8.88
N LEU A 55 4.27 -4.17 9.24
CA LEU A 55 4.02 -2.82 9.77
C LEU A 55 4.15 -1.81 8.63
N GLU A 56 3.09 -1.05 8.38
CA GLU A 56 3.09 0.11 7.50
C GLU A 56 3.32 1.37 8.31
N MET A 57 4.41 2.08 8.04
CA MET A 57 4.75 3.37 8.63
C MET A 57 4.52 4.49 7.62
N THR A 58 3.95 5.61 8.06
CA THR A 58 3.64 6.76 7.19
C THR A 58 4.44 7.99 7.61
N LEU A 59 5.22 8.57 6.69
CA LEU A 59 6.00 9.82 6.76
C LEU A 59 7.12 9.86 7.82
N LEU A 60 6.88 9.40 9.03
CA LEU A 60 7.86 9.29 10.11
C LEU A 60 7.74 7.90 10.74
N GLY A 61 8.82 7.14 10.71
CA GLY A 61 8.83 5.78 11.24
C GLY A 61 9.06 5.71 12.74
N GLY A 62 8.88 4.51 13.27
CA GLY A 62 8.97 4.22 14.70
C GLY A 62 10.33 3.69 15.15
N THR A 63 10.35 3.24 16.41
CA THR A 63 11.48 2.54 17.03
C THR A 63 10.95 1.25 17.66
N PHE A 64 11.60 0.13 17.35
CA PHE A 64 11.14 -1.20 17.71
C PHE A 64 12.29 -2.01 18.34
N ALA A 65 12.03 -2.63 19.50
CA ALA A 65 12.92 -3.66 20.03
C ALA A 65 12.58 -5.01 19.39
N LEU A 66 13.59 -5.70 18.90
CA LEU A 66 13.45 -6.91 18.10
C LEU A 66 13.74 -8.17 18.94
N PRO A 67 13.02 -9.28 18.71
CA PRO A 67 13.32 -10.56 19.34
C PRO A 67 14.57 -11.20 18.72
N ASP A 68 15.11 -12.18 19.44
CA ASP A 68 16.24 -12.99 18.97
C ASP A 68 15.97 -13.68 17.64
N GLY A 69 16.94 -13.62 16.74
CA GLY A 69 16.92 -14.28 15.44
C GLY A 69 15.75 -13.83 14.57
N ALA A 70 15.28 -12.58 14.70
CA ALA A 70 14.31 -12.04 13.78
C ALA A 70 14.95 -11.80 12.42
N VAL A 71 14.36 -12.37 11.37
CA VAL A 71 14.72 -12.07 9.98
C VAL A 71 13.71 -11.08 9.44
N LEU A 72 14.23 -9.95 8.92
CA LEU A 72 13.44 -8.78 8.57
C LEU A 72 13.78 -8.28 7.17
N ALA A 73 12.87 -7.53 6.57
CA ALA A 73 13.12 -6.78 5.36
C ALA A 73 12.41 -5.43 5.41
N LEU A 74 13.04 -4.41 4.85
CA LEU A 74 12.46 -3.08 4.67
C LEU A 74 12.11 -2.87 3.20
N ALA A 75 10.89 -2.42 2.94
CA ALA A 75 10.39 -2.15 1.60
C ALA A 75 9.63 -0.83 1.55
N GLY A 76 9.41 -0.28 0.35
CA GLY A 76 8.78 1.02 0.17
C GLY A 76 9.79 2.16 0.20
N SER A 77 9.42 3.28 0.80
CA SER A 77 10.29 4.45 0.90
C SER A 77 11.37 4.32 1.96
N ASP A 78 12.53 4.90 1.68
CA ASP A 78 13.63 4.96 2.65
C ASP A 78 13.32 5.96 3.78
N PHE A 79 13.27 5.45 5.00
CA PHE A 79 13.09 6.22 6.24
C PHE A 79 14.40 6.32 7.04
N GLY A 80 15.54 6.08 6.40
CA GLY A 80 16.85 6.15 7.05
C GLY A 80 17.00 5.19 8.21
N ALA A 81 16.53 3.95 8.05
CA ALA A 81 16.52 2.95 9.11
C ALA A 81 17.93 2.61 9.61
N THR A 82 18.06 2.42 10.92
CA THR A 82 19.29 1.98 11.56
C THR A 82 19.02 0.86 12.57
N LEU A 83 19.88 -0.15 12.58
CA LEU A 83 19.91 -1.21 13.60
C LEU A 83 21.12 -0.97 14.49
N GLU A 84 20.89 -0.68 15.79
CA GLU A 84 21.96 -0.26 16.73
C GLU A 84 22.83 0.87 16.17
N GLY A 85 22.20 1.88 15.53
CA GLY A 85 22.89 3.01 14.92
C GLY A 85 23.57 2.74 13.58
N LYS A 86 23.65 1.49 13.11
CA LYS A 86 24.21 1.14 11.80
C LYS A 86 23.12 1.19 10.73
N PRO A 87 23.36 1.82 9.56
CA PRO A 87 22.38 1.87 8.48
C PRO A 87 21.91 0.48 8.04
N VAL A 88 20.60 0.33 7.82
CA VAL A 88 19.99 -0.88 7.25
C VAL A 88 19.66 -0.62 5.79
N GLU A 89 20.02 -1.57 4.94
CA GLU A 89 19.79 -1.49 3.52
C GLU A 89 18.32 -1.81 3.18
N MET A 90 17.67 -0.93 2.42
CA MET A 90 16.33 -1.16 1.88
C MET A 90 16.32 -2.34 0.89
N TRP A 91 15.22 -3.01 0.79
CA TRP A 91 14.99 -4.09 -0.19
C TRP A 91 15.92 -5.28 -0.04
N THR A 92 16.42 -5.49 1.17
CA THR A 92 17.37 -6.56 1.52
C THR A 92 16.93 -7.26 2.78
N ALA A 93 16.98 -8.60 2.80
CA ALA A 93 16.74 -9.36 4.03
C ALA A 93 17.94 -9.28 4.96
N PHE A 94 17.70 -9.07 6.24
CA PHE A 94 18.73 -9.00 7.29
C PHE A 94 18.24 -9.69 8.58
N GLU A 95 19.17 -10.13 9.39
CA GLU A 95 18.89 -10.76 10.69
C GLU A 95 19.25 -9.81 11.83
N ALA A 96 18.42 -9.80 12.87
CA ALA A 96 18.67 -9.06 14.10
C ALA A 96 19.11 -10.01 15.21
N ALA A 97 20.13 -9.57 15.97
CA ALA A 97 20.53 -10.23 17.21
C ALA A 97 19.55 -9.90 18.37
N PRO A 98 19.60 -10.67 19.48
CA PRO A 98 18.72 -10.46 20.63
C PRO A 98 18.73 -9.01 21.15
N GLY A 99 17.53 -8.44 21.33
CA GLY A 99 17.36 -7.14 21.98
C GLY A 99 17.81 -5.94 21.15
N GLN A 100 18.22 -6.13 19.90
CA GLN A 100 18.60 -5.01 19.05
C GLN A 100 17.41 -4.09 18.76
N VAL A 101 17.71 -2.80 18.63
CA VAL A 101 16.73 -1.75 18.40
C VAL A 101 16.83 -1.25 16.96
N LEU A 102 15.73 -1.39 16.24
CA LEU A 102 15.55 -0.86 14.90
C LEU A 102 14.86 0.50 14.97
N ARG A 103 15.51 1.54 14.46
CA ARG A 103 15.02 2.92 14.46
C ARG A 103 14.81 3.41 13.05
N PHE A 104 13.71 4.14 12.85
CA PHE A 104 13.39 4.82 11.61
C PHE A 104 13.30 6.33 11.85
N GLY A 105 13.70 7.11 10.86
CA GLY A 105 13.55 8.55 10.83
C GLY A 105 12.37 9.02 9.95
N PRO A 106 12.39 10.31 9.56
CA PRO A 106 11.46 10.83 8.57
C PRO A 106 11.74 10.24 7.19
N THR A 107 10.70 10.19 6.35
CA THR A 107 10.86 9.73 4.98
C THR A 107 11.82 10.60 4.18
N ARG A 108 12.67 9.95 3.40
CA ARG A 108 13.57 10.62 2.42
C ARG A 108 12.92 10.75 1.04
N SER A 109 11.99 9.83 0.72
CA SER A 109 11.24 9.82 -0.55
C SER A 109 9.91 9.11 -0.35
N GLY A 110 8.86 9.42 -1.09
CA GLY A 110 7.55 8.77 -0.93
C GLY A 110 6.97 8.86 0.49
N ALA A 111 5.88 8.14 0.74
CA ALA A 111 5.10 8.30 1.96
C ALA A 111 5.19 7.12 2.94
N ARG A 112 5.47 5.89 2.44
CA ARG A 112 5.27 4.69 3.25
C ARG A 112 6.46 3.74 3.20
N CYS A 113 6.86 3.28 4.39
CA CYS A 113 7.85 2.23 4.59
C CYS A 113 7.19 1.03 5.27
N TYR A 114 7.57 -0.16 4.84
CA TYR A 114 7.09 -1.42 5.39
C TYR A 114 8.22 -2.13 6.14
N LEU A 115 7.93 -2.53 7.39
CA LEU A 115 8.74 -3.48 8.13
C LEU A 115 8.06 -4.85 8.02
N CYS A 116 8.64 -5.73 7.22
CA CYS A 116 8.23 -7.12 7.12
C CYS A 116 9.11 -7.99 8.01
N VAL A 117 8.51 -9.02 8.61
CA VAL A 117 9.21 -9.98 9.48
C VAL A 117 8.90 -11.39 9.02
N ARG A 118 9.87 -12.30 9.09
CA ARG A 118 9.66 -13.71 8.73
C ARG A 118 8.66 -14.36 9.66
N GLY A 119 7.56 -14.88 9.08
CA GLY A 119 6.40 -15.41 9.76
C GLY A 119 5.25 -14.41 9.90
N GLY A 120 5.46 -13.15 9.49
CA GLY A 120 4.45 -12.08 9.56
C GLY A 120 4.17 -11.59 10.98
N VAL A 121 3.38 -10.54 11.09
CA VAL A 121 2.83 -10.03 12.35
C VAL A 121 1.52 -10.74 12.64
N GLU A 122 1.44 -11.44 13.79
CA GLU A 122 0.25 -12.20 14.17
C GLU A 122 -0.73 -11.31 14.94
N VAL A 123 -1.92 -11.13 14.36
CA VAL A 123 -3.06 -10.45 14.98
C VAL A 123 -4.34 -11.22 14.75
N GLN A 124 -5.40 -10.89 15.49
CA GLN A 124 -6.71 -11.45 15.22
C GLN A 124 -7.20 -10.98 13.84
N LEU A 125 -7.57 -11.92 12.98
CA LEU A 125 -8.11 -11.60 11.65
C LEU A 125 -9.54 -11.05 11.76
N PHE A 126 -9.83 -10.06 10.95
CA PHE A 126 -11.18 -9.57 10.70
C PHE A 126 -11.51 -9.76 9.22
N LEU A 127 -12.52 -10.59 8.93
CA LEU A 127 -12.89 -10.98 7.57
C LEU A 127 -11.67 -11.45 6.75
N ASP A 128 -10.96 -12.43 7.30
CA ASP A 128 -9.77 -13.09 6.76
C ASP A 128 -8.57 -12.16 6.48
N SER A 129 -8.55 -10.94 7.02
CA SER A 129 -7.46 -9.98 6.87
C SER A 129 -6.94 -9.49 8.21
N ALA A 130 -5.62 -9.32 8.27
CA ALA A 130 -4.90 -8.70 9.38
C ALA A 130 -4.86 -7.16 9.28
N SER A 131 -5.42 -6.57 8.21
CA SER A 131 -5.36 -5.13 8.00
C SER A 131 -6.17 -4.34 9.00
N THR A 132 -5.55 -3.29 9.52
CA THR A 132 -6.23 -2.26 10.30
C THR A 132 -7.10 -1.41 9.39
N HIS A 133 -8.37 -1.25 9.73
CA HIS A 133 -9.28 -0.24 9.17
C HIS A 133 -9.49 0.86 10.21
N ILE A 134 -8.79 1.96 10.03
CA ILE A 134 -8.69 3.02 11.07
C ILE A 134 -10.03 3.64 11.39
N LEU A 135 -10.82 3.97 10.36
CA LEU A 135 -12.09 4.69 10.55
C LEU A 135 -13.13 3.89 11.34
N SER A 136 -13.16 2.57 11.14
CA SER A 136 -14.10 1.69 11.83
C SER A 136 -13.52 1.03 13.08
N GLY A 137 -12.23 1.24 13.37
CA GLY A 137 -11.56 0.62 14.51
C GLY A 137 -11.49 -0.91 14.43
N LEU A 138 -11.40 -1.49 13.22
CA LEU A 138 -11.47 -2.93 12.96
C LEU A 138 -10.13 -3.50 12.50
N GLY A 139 -9.90 -4.78 12.80
CA GLY A 139 -8.71 -5.53 12.37
C GLY A 139 -7.41 -5.02 12.98
N GLY A 140 -6.27 -5.47 12.47
CA GLY A 140 -4.95 -5.08 12.92
C GLY A 140 -4.70 -5.29 14.41
N HIS A 141 -3.81 -4.48 14.97
CA HIS A 141 -3.57 -4.46 16.40
C HIS A 141 -4.61 -3.57 17.10
N LYS A 142 -5.65 -4.18 17.67
CA LYS A 142 -6.73 -3.50 18.42
C LYS A 142 -7.50 -2.44 17.60
N GLY A 143 -7.58 -2.60 16.27
CA GLY A 143 -8.32 -1.67 15.38
C GLY A 143 -7.74 -0.26 15.28
N ARG A 144 -6.48 -0.02 15.64
CA ARG A 144 -5.89 1.32 15.74
C ARG A 144 -4.42 1.36 15.30
N ALA A 145 -3.91 2.55 15.12
CA ALA A 145 -2.46 2.76 15.02
C ALA A 145 -1.75 2.30 16.30
N LEU A 146 -0.52 1.85 16.15
CA LEU A 146 0.33 1.41 17.26
C LEU A 146 0.63 2.56 18.22
N LYS A 147 0.85 2.20 19.47
CA LYS A 147 1.25 3.11 20.55
C LYS A 147 2.52 2.59 21.23
N LYS A 148 3.23 3.47 21.89
CA LYS A 148 4.35 3.10 22.75
C LYS A 148 3.93 2.04 23.76
N GLY A 149 4.74 1.00 23.92
CA GLY A 149 4.48 -0.14 24.80
C GLY A 149 3.57 -1.22 24.20
N ASP A 150 3.07 -1.06 22.97
CA ASP A 150 2.40 -2.18 22.29
C ASP A 150 3.41 -3.31 22.01
N VAL A 151 2.95 -4.54 22.17
CA VAL A 151 3.73 -5.76 21.93
C VAL A 151 3.05 -6.57 20.85
N LEU A 152 3.80 -6.91 19.81
CA LEU A 152 3.31 -7.64 18.65
C LEU A 152 3.94 -9.02 18.58
N THR A 153 3.13 -10.05 18.37
CA THR A 153 3.60 -11.42 18.17
C THR A 153 4.06 -11.63 16.73
N ILE A 154 5.19 -12.30 16.55
CA ILE A 154 5.64 -12.78 15.24
C ILE A 154 5.12 -14.21 15.05
N GLY A 155 4.48 -14.47 13.93
CA GLY A 155 3.99 -15.77 13.54
C GLY A 155 5.12 -16.77 13.23
N LEU A 156 4.75 -18.03 13.11
CA LEU A 156 5.68 -19.10 12.71
C LEU A 156 5.78 -19.14 11.18
N ALA A 157 6.98 -19.24 10.65
CA ALA A 157 7.28 -19.19 9.22
C ALA A 157 6.54 -20.25 8.35
N ASN A 158 5.97 -21.30 8.97
CA ASN A 158 5.33 -22.43 8.28
C ASN A 158 3.83 -22.57 8.57
N ARG A 159 3.20 -21.59 9.24
CA ARG A 159 1.81 -21.77 9.75
C ARG A 159 0.73 -21.53 8.69
N ASN A 160 1.03 -20.86 7.60
CA ASN A 160 0.01 -20.32 6.70
C ASN A 160 -0.28 -21.16 5.45
N GLU A 161 0.44 -22.25 5.21
CA GLU A 161 0.13 -23.16 4.08
C GLU A 161 -1.24 -23.86 4.23
N GLN A 162 -1.74 -24.01 5.45
CA GLN A 162 -2.98 -24.77 5.72
C GLN A 162 -4.22 -23.90 5.99
N LYS A 163 -4.10 -22.57 6.16
CA LYS A 163 -5.23 -21.75 6.64
C LYS A 163 -5.90 -20.86 5.60
N ARG A 164 -5.33 -20.70 4.41
CA ARG A 164 -5.91 -19.86 3.37
C ARG A 164 -6.52 -20.69 2.25
N THR A 165 -7.77 -21.12 2.45
CA THR A 165 -8.65 -21.69 1.42
C THR A 165 -9.54 -20.59 0.84
N GLY A 166 -9.00 -19.61 0.14
CA GLY A 166 -9.76 -18.50 -0.45
C GLY A 166 -9.10 -18.01 -1.75
N LYS A 167 -9.80 -17.14 -2.49
CA LYS A 167 -9.35 -16.55 -3.76
C LYS A 167 -8.01 -15.78 -3.70
N ASN A 168 -7.44 -15.61 -2.51
CA ASN A 168 -6.19 -14.87 -2.24
C ASN A 168 -5.00 -15.81 -1.93
N ALA A 169 -4.92 -16.97 -2.56
CA ALA A 169 -3.76 -17.84 -2.48
C ALA A 169 -2.58 -17.23 -3.25
N TYR A 170 -1.72 -16.47 -2.56
CA TYR A 170 -0.44 -16.02 -3.10
C TYR A 170 0.61 -17.12 -2.99
N SER A 171 1.49 -17.22 -4.00
CA SER A 171 2.56 -18.20 -4.07
C SER A 171 3.48 -18.15 -2.84
N THR A 172 3.71 -19.28 -2.19
CA THR A 172 4.72 -19.45 -1.14
C THR A 172 6.05 -19.84 -1.77
N VAL A 173 7.12 -19.16 -1.41
CA VAL A 173 8.48 -19.62 -1.69
C VAL A 173 8.89 -20.56 -0.53
N GLY A 174 9.26 -21.79 -0.85
CA GLY A 174 9.48 -22.88 0.10
C GLY A 174 10.32 -22.52 1.34
N ALA A 175 10.11 -23.27 2.43
CA ALA A 175 10.67 -23.11 3.77
C ALA A 175 12.19 -23.47 3.84
N GLY A 176 13.02 -22.84 2.99
CA GLY A 176 14.48 -22.95 3.07
C GLY A 176 15.08 -21.90 4.01
N THR A 177 16.35 -22.12 4.42
CA THR A 177 17.18 -21.04 5.00
C THR A 177 17.14 -19.83 4.06
N VAL A 178 16.64 -18.69 4.55
CA VAL A 178 16.64 -17.45 3.76
C VAL A 178 18.09 -17.01 3.64
N GLY A 179 18.72 -17.31 2.49
CA GLY A 179 19.96 -16.67 2.10
C GLY A 179 19.78 -15.13 2.09
N LYS A 180 20.83 -14.37 2.15
CA LYS A 180 20.76 -12.92 1.98
C LYS A 180 20.20 -12.62 0.59
N ARG A 181 18.91 -12.22 0.53
CA ARG A 181 18.19 -11.89 -0.70
C ARG A 181 18.03 -10.38 -0.81
N ARG A 182 18.12 -9.89 -2.01
CA ARG A 182 17.94 -8.49 -2.35
C ARG A 182 17.06 -8.33 -3.59
N LEU A 183 16.25 -7.28 -3.63
CA LEU A 183 15.51 -6.89 -4.83
C LEU A 183 16.48 -6.58 -5.98
N SER A 184 16.20 -7.09 -7.18
CA SER A 184 17.05 -6.83 -8.34
C SER A 184 16.94 -5.36 -8.78
N ALA A 185 18.04 -4.81 -9.34
CA ALA A 185 18.06 -3.43 -9.84
C ALA A 185 17.01 -3.21 -10.94
N ARG A 186 16.74 -4.24 -11.76
CA ARG A 186 15.70 -4.22 -12.79
C ARG A 186 14.31 -4.07 -12.14
N ALA A 187 14.00 -4.92 -11.15
CA ALA A 187 12.72 -4.86 -10.47
C ALA A 187 12.52 -3.52 -9.75
N LEU A 188 13.54 -3.02 -9.06
CA LEU A 188 13.50 -1.71 -8.40
C LEU A 188 13.16 -0.59 -9.38
N LYS A 189 13.73 -0.60 -10.59
CA LYS A 189 13.46 0.38 -11.64
C LYS A 189 12.04 0.24 -12.22
N GLU A 190 11.59 -1.00 -12.49
CA GLU A 190 10.28 -1.25 -13.13
C GLU A 190 9.11 -1.01 -12.17
N LEU A 191 9.30 -1.25 -10.87
CA LEU A 191 8.28 -1.09 -9.82
C LEU A 191 8.40 0.25 -9.07
N GLN A 192 9.20 1.19 -9.58
CA GLN A 192 9.34 2.51 -8.97
C GLN A 192 8.04 3.31 -9.03
N PRO A 193 7.62 3.96 -7.93
CA PRO A 193 6.44 4.83 -7.91
C PRO A 193 6.52 5.97 -8.93
N ARG A 194 5.39 6.30 -9.54
CA ARG A 194 5.26 7.29 -10.62
C ARG A 194 4.52 8.54 -10.12
N LYS A 195 4.87 9.68 -10.69
CA LYS A 195 4.13 10.95 -10.52
C LYS A 195 3.17 11.24 -11.70
N VAL A 196 3.33 10.55 -12.81
CA VAL A 196 2.36 10.51 -13.90
C VAL A 196 1.54 9.23 -13.75
N LEU A 197 0.32 9.36 -13.25
CA LEU A 197 -0.59 8.26 -13.01
C LEU A 197 -1.37 7.91 -14.26
N ARG A 198 -1.32 6.67 -14.67
CA ARG A 198 -2.07 6.19 -15.84
C ARG A 198 -3.51 5.91 -15.44
N VAL A 199 -4.44 6.35 -16.28
CA VAL A 199 -5.87 6.24 -16.03
C VAL A 199 -6.61 5.71 -17.25
N THR A 200 -7.67 4.94 -17.01
CA THR A 200 -8.71 4.63 -18.00
C THR A 200 -9.91 5.55 -17.81
N PRO A 201 -10.79 5.74 -18.82
CA PRO A 201 -12.04 6.45 -18.64
C PRO A 201 -12.86 5.87 -17.48
N GLY A 202 -13.43 6.75 -16.66
CA GLY A 202 -14.35 6.36 -15.58
C GLY A 202 -15.77 6.05 -16.11
N PRO A 203 -16.64 5.46 -15.28
CA PRO A 203 -18.01 5.12 -15.67
C PRO A 203 -18.84 6.31 -16.15
N GLN A 204 -18.57 7.52 -15.66
CA GLN A 204 -19.26 8.74 -16.04
C GLN A 204 -18.37 9.68 -16.85
N SER A 205 -17.30 9.19 -17.47
CA SER A 205 -16.39 10.03 -18.26
C SER A 205 -17.08 10.73 -19.45
N ASP A 206 -18.13 10.14 -19.99
CA ASP A 206 -18.96 10.69 -21.05
C ASP A 206 -19.87 11.84 -20.60
N TRP A 207 -20.13 11.96 -19.30
CA TRP A 207 -20.88 13.10 -18.75
C TRP A 207 -20.07 14.40 -18.75
N PHE A 208 -18.76 14.32 -18.76
CA PHE A 208 -17.86 15.46 -18.78
C PHE A 208 -17.64 15.99 -20.19
N SER A 209 -17.69 17.31 -20.34
CA SER A 209 -17.37 17.95 -21.61
C SER A 209 -15.91 17.69 -22.03
N GLU A 210 -15.63 17.81 -23.34
CA GLU A 210 -14.24 17.69 -23.82
C GLU A 210 -13.29 18.71 -23.19
N ALA A 211 -13.80 19.93 -22.90
CA ALA A 211 -13.03 20.94 -22.17
C ALA A 211 -12.68 20.48 -20.75
N ALA A 212 -13.62 19.86 -20.02
CA ALA A 212 -13.38 19.32 -18.68
C ALA A 212 -12.35 18.17 -18.72
N LYS A 213 -12.46 17.25 -19.67
CA LYS A 213 -11.50 16.17 -19.89
C LYS A 213 -10.10 16.70 -20.21
N LYS A 214 -10.01 17.74 -21.02
CA LYS A 214 -8.75 18.39 -21.36
C LYS A 214 -8.10 19.01 -20.11
N ILE A 215 -8.88 19.75 -19.29
CA ILE A 215 -8.39 20.28 -18.01
C ILE A 215 -7.86 19.16 -17.14
N PHE A 216 -8.60 18.05 -16.99
CA PHE A 216 -8.17 16.90 -16.20
C PHE A 216 -6.84 16.31 -16.66
N GLN A 217 -6.62 16.18 -17.96
CA GLN A 217 -5.42 15.54 -18.53
C GLN A 217 -4.19 16.47 -18.58
N GLU A 218 -4.40 17.76 -18.84
CA GLU A 218 -3.29 18.71 -19.03
C GLU A 218 -2.83 19.40 -17.75
N SER A 219 -3.67 19.39 -16.70
CA SER A 219 -3.34 20.05 -15.43
C SER A 219 -2.32 19.27 -14.62
N THR A 220 -1.50 19.98 -13.88
CA THR A 220 -0.75 19.44 -12.76
C THR A 220 -1.59 19.60 -11.49
N TYR A 221 -1.69 18.52 -10.72
CA TYR A 221 -2.43 18.49 -9.47
C TYR A 221 -1.49 18.29 -8.29
N ARG A 222 -1.76 19.02 -7.22
CA ARG A 222 -1.03 18.92 -5.97
C ARG A 222 -1.83 18.12 -4.95
N VAL A 223 -1.20 17.16 -4.28
CA VAL A 223 -1.80 16.40 -3.19
C VAL A 223 -2.05 17.31 -1.99
N ALA A 224 -3.30 17.39 -1.55
CA ALA A 224 -3.70 18.20 -0.41
C ALA A 224 -3.31 17.58 0.93
N GLU A 225 -3.14 18.42 1.96
CA GLU A 225 -2.76 17.99 3.33
C GLU A 225 -3.84 17.10 3.97
N GLU A 226 -5.12 17.29 3.59
CA GLU A 226 -6.28 16.55 4.09
C GLU A 226 -6.41 15.15 3.47
N SER A 227 -5.46 14.75 2.62
CA SER A 227 -5.43 13.41 2.05
C SER A 227 -5.21 12.36 3.15
N ASN A 228 -5.94 11.26 3.04
CA ASN A 228 -5.87 10.16 4.00
C ASN A 228 -6.07 8.80 3.30
N ARG A 229 -6.29 7.74 4.09
CA ARG A 229 -6.49 6.39 3.55
C ARG A 229 -7.84 6.20 2.85
N MET A 230 -8.85 7.10 3.04
CA MET A 230 -10.10 7.06 2.27
C MET A 230 -9.94 7.60 0.86
N GLY A 231 -9.18 8.70 0.72
CA GLY A 231 -9.04 9.39 -0.56
C GLY A 231 -7.90 10.40 -0.58
N ILE A 232 -7.27 10.47 -1.73
CA ILE A 232 -6.21 11.44 -2.03
C ILE A 232 -6.87 12.64 -2.68
N ARG A 233 -6.96 13.74 -1.94
CA ARG A 233 -7.52 15.00 -2.39
C ARG A 233 -6.51 15.76 -3.21
N LEU A 234 -6.95 16.32 -4.32
CA LEU A 234 -6.08 17.01 -5.26
C LEU A 234 -6.51 18.48 -5.41
N GLN A 235 -5.54 19.35 -5.56
CA GLN A 235 -5.73 20.78 -5.84
C GLN A 235 -5.03 21.10 -7.17
N GLY A 236 -5.74 21.76 -8.09
CA GLY A 236 -5.22 22.07 -9.42
C GLY A 236 -6.27 22.66 -10.34
N GLY A 237 -6.21 22.31 -11.61
CA GLY A 237 -7.22 22.72 -12.57
C GLY A 237 -8.63 22.35 -12.12
N VAL A 238 -9.52 23.35 -12.06
CA VAL A 238 -10.93 23.12 -11.67
C VAL A 238 -11.66 22.44 -12.83
N ILE A 239 -12.15 21.24 -12.61
CA ILE A 239 -12.88 20.46 -13.60
C ILE A 239 -14.36 20.83 -13.50
N PRO A 240 -14.96 21.44 -14.55
CA PRO A 240 -16.39 21.74 -14.54
C PRO A 240 -17.22 20.48 -14.28
N ALA A 241 -18.15 20.58 -13.34
CA ALA A 241 -19.08 19.49 -13.05
C ALA A 241 -19.95 19.18 -14.29
N PRO A 242 -20.38 17.92 -14.48
CA PRO A 242 -21.31 17.58 -15.56
C PRO A 242 -22.63 18.35 -15.42
N ALA A 243 -23.19 18.78 -16.56
CA ALA A 243 -24.52 19.37 -16.58
C ALA A 243 -25.56 18.26 -16.28
N GLY A 244 -26.39 18.46 -15.25
CA GLY A 244 -27.50 17.54 -14.95
C GLY A 244 -27.43 16.78 -13.62
N GLY A 245 -26.53 17.13 -12.78
CA GLY A 245 -26.42 17.03 -11.39
C GLY A 245 -26.44 15.87 -10.53
N GLU A 246 -27.53 15.50 -10.01
CA GLU A 246 -27.58 14.51 -8.94
C GLU A 246 -27.36 13.09 -9.46
N MET A 247 -26.30 12.48 -8.93
CA MET A 247 -25.99 11.08 -9.19
C MET A 247 -26.49 10.22 -8.05
N ILE A 248 -27.24 9.16 -8.35
CA ILE A 248 -27.57 8.13 -7.36
C ILE A 248 -26.25 7.47 -6.92
N SER A 249 -26.11 7.29 -5.58
CA SER A 249 -24.93 6.59 -5.05
C SER A 249 -24.83 5.17 -5.62
N GLU A 250 -23.68 4.85 -6.16
CA GLU A 250 -23.36 3.53 -6.72
C GLU A 250 -22.06 2.97 -6.12
N GLY A 251 -21.77 1.70 -6.35
CA GLY A 251 -20.52 1.07 -5.92
C GLY A 251 -19.30 1.78 -6.50
N VAL A 252 -18.28 2.00 -5.68
CA VAL A 252 -17.04 2.64 -6.11
C VAL A 252 -15.84 1.70 -5.94
N SER A 253 -14.81 1.92 -6.75
CA SER A 253 -13.58 1.12 -6.75
C SER A 253 -12.38 1.92 -6.25
N LEU A 254 -11.38 1.21 -5.73
CA LEU A 254 -10.04 1.76 -5.50
C LEU A 254 -9.51 2.40 -6.80
N GLY A 255 -8.94 3.58 -6.68
CA GLY A 255 -8.39 4.32 -7.80
C GLY A 255 -9.41 5.12 -8.62
N ALA A 256 -10.71 5.05 -8.31
CA ALA A 256 -11.70 5.90 -8.96
C ALA A 256 -11.42 7.38 -8.67
N VAL A 257 -11.43 8.21 -9.71
CA VAL A 257 -11.21 9.66 -9.62
C VAL A 257 -12.56 10.36 -9.67
N GLN A 258 -13.06 10.71 -8.50
CA GLN A 258 -14.31 11.45 -8.32
C GLN A 258 -14.09 12.96 -8.50
N VAL A 259 -15.08 13.62 -9.10
CA VAL A 259 -15.11 15.07 -9.25
C VAL A 259 -16.35 15.62 -8.55
N PRO A 260 -16.23 16.09 -7.29
CA PRO A 260 -17.30 16.80 -6.59
C PRO A 260 -17.65 18.13 -7.29
N GLU A 261 -18.75 18.78 -6.87
CA GLU A 261 -19.23 20.06 -7.41
C GLU A 261 -18.16 21.16 -7.43
N GLY A 262 -17.25 21.17 -6.45
CA GLY A 262 -16.12 22.13 -6.41
C GLY A 262 -15.05 21.91 -7.48
N GLY A 263 -15.16 20.86 -8.31
CA GLY A 263 -14.27 20.59 -9.44
C GLY A 263 -12.85 20.13 -9.07
N GLN A 264 -12.57 19.87 -7.79
CA GLN A 264 -11.27 19.36 -7.34
C GLN A 264 -11.33 17.82 -7.23
N PRO A 265 -10.45 17.09 -7.96
CA PRO A 265 -10.52 15.62 -7.99
C PRO A 265 -10.17 14.97 -6.65
N ILE A 266 -10.79 13.83 -6.39
CA ILE A 266 -10.45 12.93 -5.27
C ILE A 266 -10.21 11.54 -5.83
N ILE A 267 -9.01 10.99 -5.61
CA ILE A 267 -8.73 9.59 -5.95
C ILE A 267 -9.13 8.73 -4.75
N LEU A 268 -10.08 7.83 -4.93
CA LEU A 268 -10.49 6.90 -3.89
C LEU A 268 -9.34 5.92 -3.56
N PHE A 269 -9.14 5.68 -2.25
CA PHE A 269 -7.97 4.96 -1.78
C PHE A 269 -8.38 3.73 -0.92
N VAL A 270 -7.43 3.09 -0.26
CA VAL A 270 -7.60 1.75 0.35
C VAL A 270 -8.70 1.62 1.42
N GLU A 271 -9.09 2.72 2.08
CA GLU A 271 -10.20 2.76 3.03
C GLU A 271 -11.39 3.60 2.50
N GLN A 272 -11.55 3.65 1.15
CA GLN A 272 -12.66 4.38 0.56
C GLN A 272 -14.02 3.86 1.04
N GLN A 273 -15.03 4.72 0.97
CA GLN A 273 -16.43 4.27 1.08
C GLN A 273 -16.73 3.23 0.00
N THR A 274 -17.68 2.34 0.26
CA THR A 274 -18.09 1.30 -0.72
C THR A 274 -19.09 1.82 -1.75
N THR A 275 -19.76 2.93 -1.47
CA THR A 275 -20.67 3.63 -2.37
C THR A 275 -20.35 5.11 -2.40
N GLY A 276 -20.62 5.77 -3.54
CA GLY A 276 -20.39 7.21 -3.71
C GLY A 276 -21.30 7.82 -4.78
N GLY A 277 -21.67 9.08 -4.57
CA GLY A 277 -22.58 9.84 -5.44
C GLY A 277 -21.90 10.90 -6.30
N TYR A 278 -20.56 10.94 -6.36
CA TYR A 278 -19.87 11.88 -7.25
C TYR A 278 -19.50 11.20 -8.57
N PRO A 279 -19.64 11.89 -9.72
CA PRO A 279 -19.26 11.34 -11.02
C PRO A 279 -17.76 11.04 -11.08
N LYS A 280 -17.44 9.90 -11.68
CA LYS A 280 -16.06 9.40 -11.83
C LYS A 280 -15.57 9.67 -13.24
N ILE A 281 -14.64 10.63 -13.39
CA ILE A 281 -14.07 11.01 -14.69
C ILE A 281 -13.08 9.94 -15.20
N ALA A 282 -12.37 9.27 -14.30
CA ALA A 282 -11.33 8.30 -14.64
C ALA A 282 -11.18 7.24 -13.53
N ASN A 283 -10.43 6.18 -13.84
CA ASN A 283 -9.91 5.24 -12.84
C ASN A 283 -8.39 5.09 -13.03
N VAL A 284 -7.62 5.23 -11.96
CA VAL A 284 -6.20 4.89 -11.96
C VAL A 284 -6.07 3.39 -12.22
N ILE A 285 -5.15 2.99 -13.12
CA ILE A 285 -4.96 1.58 -13.43
C ILE A 285 -4.32 0.82 -12.27
N SER A 286 -4.66 -0.45 -12.11
CA SER A 286 -4.18 -1.26 -10.96
C SER A 286 -2.65 -1.37 -10.90
N ALA A 287 -1.97 -1.33 -12.05
CA ALA A 287 -0.51 -1.33 -12.12
C ALA A 287 0.14 -0.07 -11.47
N ASP A 288 -0.63 0.99 -11.23
CA ASP A 288 -0.13 2.24 -10.62
C ASP A 288 -0.61 2.43 -9.16
N PHE A 289 -1.38 1.50 -8.57
CA PHE A 289 -1.89 1.65 -7.20
C PHE A 289 -0.77 1.80 -6.15
N HIS A 290 0.36 1.12 -6.33
CA HIS A 290 1.52 1.28 -5.46
C HIS A 290 2.04 2.73 -5.46
N SER A 291 1.91 3.44 -6.59
CA SER A 291 2.30 4.85 -6.70
C SER A 291 1.41 5.75 -5.86
N LEU A 292 0.09 5.48 -5.79
CA LEU A 292 -0.82 6.19 -4.89
C LEU A 292 -0.36 6.07 -3.43
N GLY A 293 0.08 4.86 -3.05
CA GLY A 293 0.59 4.57 -1.71
C GLY A 293 1.82 5.38 -1.32
N GLN A 294 2.56 5.90 -2.29
CA GLN A 294 3.79 6.65 -2.06
C GLN A 294 3.63 8.17 -2.21
N LEU A 295 2.42 8.66 -2.51
CA LEU A 295 2.16 10.09 -2.58
C LEU A 295 2.18 10.73 -1.19
N ARG A 296 2.84 11.88 -1.10
CA ARG A 296 2.90 12.73 0.09
C ARG A 296 2.07 14.01 -0.11
N PRO A 297 1.60 14.65 0.95
CA PRO A 297 1.13 16.02 0.86
C PRO A 297 2.11 16.90 0.09
N ARG A 298 1.59 17.77 -0.77
CA ARG A 298 2.32 18.69 -1.66
C ARG A 298 3.03 18.04 -2.85
N ASP A 299 3.01 16.72 -3.00
CA ASP A 299 3.50 16.09 -4.22
C ASP A 299 2.67 16.57 -5.42
N GLU A 300 3.32 16.79 -6.55
CA GLU A 300 2.66 17.10 -7.81
C GLU A 300 2.51 15.84 -8.66
N ILE A 301 1.33 15.65 -9.22
CA ILE A 301 1.00 14.55 -10.11
C ILE A 301 0.32 15.05 -11.38
N ARG A 302 0.33 14.19 -12.40
CA ARG A 302 -0.43 14.35 -13.64
C ARG A 302 -1.13 13.04 -13.98
N PHE A 303 -2.10 13.13 -14.87
CA PHE A 303 -2.80 11.97 -15.38
C PHE A 303 -2.45 11.72 -16.85
N GLU A 304 -2.23 10.46 -17.19
CA GLU A 304 -2.00 9.98 -18.55
C GLU A 304 -3.11 8.98 -18.91
N ARG A 305 -3.92 9.32 -19.91
CA ARG A 305 -4.95 8.40 -20.40
C ARG A 305 -4.30 7.22 -21.14
N VAL A 306 -4.75 6.03 -20.80
CA VAL A 306 -4.38 4.78 -21.51
C VAL A 306 -5.63 3.98 -21.86
N GLU A 307 -5.52 3.12 -22.88
CA GLU A 307 -6.59 2.21 -23.26
C GLU A 307 -6.62 0.98 -22.33
N TRP A 308 -7.77 0.33 -22.23
CA TRP A 308 -8.01 -0.84 -21.36
C TRP A 308 -7.02 -1.99 -21.61
N ASP A 309 -6.71 -2.29 -22.86
CA ASP A 309 -5.76 -3.36 -23.19
C ASP A 309 -4.34 -3.01 -22.74
N THR A 310 -3.96 -1.74 -22.82
CA THR A 310 -2.69 -1.26 -22.28
C THR A 310 -2.66 -1.43 -20.75
N ALA A 311 -3.72 -1.03 -20.04
CA ALA A 311 -3.82 -1.17 -18.60
C ALA A 311 -3.70 -2.64 -18.17
N ARG A 312 -4.38 -3.56 -18.84
CA ARG A 312 -4.30 -5.01 -18.59
C ARG A 312 -2.89 -5.56 -18.84
N THR A 313 -2.27 -5.16 -19.94
CA THR A 313 -0.92 -5.59 -20.31
C THR A 313 0.11 -5.13 -19.26
N LEU A 314 -0.01 -3.90 -18.77
CA LEU A 314 0.87 -3.35 -17.75
C LEU A 314 0.72 -4.09 -16.41
N LEU A 315 -0.51 -4.40 -16.00
CA LEU A 315 -0.76 -5.20 -14.79
C LEU A 315 -0.20 -6.61 -14.95
N ALA A 316 -0.46 -7.28 -16.07
CA ALA A 316 0.06 -8.62 -16.34
C ALA A 316 1.61 -8.65 -16.35
N LYS A 317 2.24 -7.61 -16.90
CA LYS A 317 3.71 -7.47 -16.85
C LYS A 317 4.22 -7.31 -15.42
N GLN A 318 3.56 -6.48 -14.60
CA GLN A 318 3.91 -6.28 -13.19
C GLN A 318 3.80 -7.60 -12.42
N GLU A 319 2.67 -8.31 -12.53
CA GLU A 319 2.46 -9.58 -11.84
C GLU A 319 3.42 -10.68 -12.32
N LYS A 320 3.74 -10.72 -13.62
CA LYS A 320 4.77 -11.63 -14.15
C LYS A 320 6.14 -11.36 -13.54
N LEU A 321 6.53 -10.08 -13.42
CA LEU A 321 7.79 -9.72 -12.76
C LEU A 321 7.75 -10.09 -11.27
N MET A 322 6.65 -9.80 -10.59
CA MET A 322 6.46 -10.17 -9.19
C MET A 322 6.56 -11.69 -8.97
N ALA A 323 6.10 -12.52 -9.89
CA ALA A 323 6.15 -13.98 -9.81
C ALA A 323 7.50 -14.57 -10.26
N SER A 324 8.36 -13.80 -10.92
CA SER A 324 9.59 -14.32 -11.55
C SER A 324 10.73 -14.47 -10.55
N GLU A 325 11.72 -15.31 -10.91
CA GLU A 325 13.01 -15.40 -10.22
C GLU A 325 13.87 -14.14 -10.42
N GLU A 326 13.63 -13.39 -11.50
CA GLU A 326 14.31 -12.11 -11.78
C GLU A 326 13.97 -11.00 -10.79
N LEU A 327 12.92 -11.17 -9.97
CA LEU A 327 12.55 -10.20 -8.95
C LEU A 327 13.67 -9.98 -7.94
N MET A 328 14.39 -11.03 -7.58
CA MET A 328 15.39 -11.02 -6.53
C MET A 328 16.70 -11.64 -7.01
N ARG A 329 17.77 -11.32 -6.29
CA ARG A 329 19.06 -12.01 -6.40
C ARG A 329 19.54 -12.41 -5.01
N GLU A 330 20.26 -13.51 -4.94
CA GLU A 330 21.04 -13.90 -3.76
C GLU A 330 22.30 -13.03 -3.66
N LEU A 331 22.75 -12.71 -2.43
CA LEU A 331 23.93 -11.91 -2.13
C LEU A 331 25.08 -12.79 -1.66
#